data_e6bad51bc8805c04b174d60e62af23e8
#
_entry.id   e6bad51bc8805c04b174d60e62af23e8
#
_cell.length_a   1.000
_cell.length_b   1.000
_cell.length_c   1.000
_cell.angle_alpha   90.00
_cell.angle_beta   90.00
_cell.angle_gamma   90.00
#
_symmetry.space_group_name_H-M   'P 1'
#
loop_
_entity.id
_entity.type
_entity.pdbx_description
1 polymer ?
#
loop_
_entity_poly.entity_id
_entity_poly.type
_entity_poly.pdbx_seq_one_letter_code
_entity_poly.pdbx_strand_id
1 'polypeptide(L)'
;METLLYQKIYHIISLIPSGKVATYGQIAKIVGGCTARTVGYAASALEQDSGIPWQRVINYKGGISQRSSGSGVLLQQKLLEAEGVEFDQYGRTNLEHFRWKGE
;
A
#
# COMPACT_ATOMS: atom_id res chain seq x y z
N MET A 1 -18.05 -9.50 -4.58
CA MET A 1 -18.14 -9.91 -3.16
C MET A 1 -16.75 -10.10 -2.58
N GLU A 2 -16.50 -9.47 -1.47
CA GLU A 2 -15.20 -9.61 -0.82
C GLU A 2 -15.08 -10.97 -0.14
N THR A 3 -13.92 -11.60 -0.31
CA THR A 3 -13.63 -12.83 0.39
C THR A 3 -13.17 -12.53 1.82
N LEU A 4 -13.20 -13.54 2.69
CA LEU A 4 -12.64 -13.41 4.03
C LEU A 4 -11.16 -13.01 3.97
N LEU A 5 -10.43 -13.53 2.98
CA LEU A 5 -9.03 -13.16 2.80
C LEU A 5 -8.87 -11.67 2.52
N TYR A 6 -9.71 -11.11 1.64
CA TYR A 6 -9.65 -9.68 1.34
C TYR A 6 -9.95 -8.85 2.59
N GLN A 7 -10.90 -9.28 3.41
CA GLN A 7 -11.22 -8.58 4.66
C GLN A 7 -10.02 -8.56 5.61
N LYS A 8 -9.29 -9.66 5.69
CA LYS A 8 -8.06 -9.72 6.49
C LYS A 8 -6.99 -8.78 5.95
N ILE A 9 -6.82 -8.74 4.65
CA ILE A 9 -5.87 -7.83 4.00
C ILE A 9 -6.24 -6.38 4.33
N TYR A 10 -7.50 -6.02 4.17
CA TYR A 10 -7.96 -4.66 4.44
C TYR A 10 -7.79 -4.27 5.91
N HIS A 11 -8.00 -5.21 6.82
CA HIS A 11 -7.78 -4.96 8.23
C HIS A 11 -6.31 -4.60 8.49
N ILE A 12 -5.38 -5.35 7.92
CA ILE A 12 -3.95 -5.09 8.10
C ILE A 12 -3.57 -3.74 7.49
N ILE A 13 -4.06 -3.44 6.29
CA ILE A 13 -3.79 -2.14 5.65
C ILE A 13 -4.28 -1.01 6.54
N SER A 14 -5.43 -1.17 7.19
CA SER A 14 -6.01 -0.16 8.06
C SER A 14 -5.12 0.17 9.26
N LEU A 15 -4.21 -0.71 9.62
CA LEU A 15 -3.32 -0.50 10.76
C LEU A 15 -2.09 0.33 10.41
N ILE A 16 -1.80 0.53 9.12
CA ILE A 16 -0.62 1.30 8.71
C ILE A 16 -0.87 2.78 9.07
N PRO A 17 -0.01 3.36 9.93
CA PRO A 17 -0.24 4.75 10.34
C PRO A 17 0.12 5.75 9.24
N SER A 18 -0.44 6.94 9.36
CA SER A 18 -0.12 8.05 8.46
C SER A 18 1.39 8.34 8.52
N GLY A 19 1.99 8.56 7.36
CA GLY A 19 3.43 8.82 7.28
C GLY A 19 4.27 7.57 7.17
N LYS A 20 3.65 6.39 7.14
CA LYS A 20 4.34 5.12 6.98
C LYS A 20 3.79 4.37 5.77
N VAL A 21 4.60 3.45 5.25
CA VAL A 21 4.21 2.62 4.11
C VAL A 21 4.51 1.15 4.42
N ALA A 22 3.82 0.25 3.74
CA ALA A 22 4.10 -1.18 3.80
C ALA A 22 4.17 -1.72 2.39
N THR A 23 4.97 -2.76 2.19
CA THR A 23 5.05 -3.40 0.87
C THR A 23 3.97 -4.46 0.74
N TYR A 24 3.61 -4.78 -0.49
CA TYR A 24 2.64 -5.86 -0.75
C TYR A 24 3.08 -7.17 -0.10
N GLY A 25 4.38 -7.48 -0.20
CA GLY A 25 4.91 -8.70 0.41
C GLY A 25 4.85 -8.68 1.93
N GLN A 26 5.07 -7.53 2.53
CA GLN A 26 4.97 -7.38 3.99
C GLN A 26 3.54 -7.66 4.46
N ILE A 27 2.55 -7.10 3.78
CA ILE A 27 1.15 -7.32 4.13
C ILE A 27 0.80 -8.80 3.97
N ALA A 28 1.23 -9.42 2.85
CA ALA A 28 0.96 -10.84 2.59
C ALA A 28 1.53 -11.72 3.70
N LYS A 29 2.72 -11.39 4.17
CA LYS A 29 3.39 -12.14 5.23
C LYS A 29 2.66 -12.03 6.56
N ILE A 30 2.17 -10.83 6.89
CA ILE A 30 1.42 -10.61 8.13
C ILE A 30 0.09 -11.35 8.09
N VAL A 31 -0.63 -11.27 6.97
CA VAL A 31 -1.92 -11.93 6.80
C VAL A 31 -1.76 -13.46 6.83
N GLY A 32 -0.74 -13.96 6.14
CA GLY A 32 -0.53 -15.40 5.97
C GLY A 32 -1.45 -15.99 4.93
N GLY A 33 -1.00 -17.06 4.30
CA GLY A 33 -1.83 -17.79 3.35
C GLY A 33 -2.10 -17.10 2.02
N CYS A 34 -1.35 -16.03 1.71
CA CYS A 34 -1.51 -15.34 0.43
C CYS A 34 -0.18 -14.78 -0.04
N THR A 35 -0.17 -14.25 -1.26
CA THR A 35 1.02 -13.68 -1.89
C THR A 35 0.91 -12.18 -2.00
N ALA A 36 2.04 -11.52 -2.28
CA ALA A 36 2.06 -10.09 -2.57
C ALA A 36 1.10 -9.75 -3.72
N ARG A 37 1.01 -10.63 -4.71
CA ARG A 37 0.12 -10.44 -5.85
C ARG A 37 -1.34 -10.38 -5.42
N THR A 38 -1.73 -11.25 -4.50
CA THR A 38 -3.09 -11.25 -3.96
C THR A 38 -3.39 -9.94 -3.24
N VAL A 39 -2.43 -9.44 -2.46
CA VAL A 39 -2.58 -8.15 -1.78
C VAL A 39 -2.76 -7.03 -2.81
N GLY A 40 -2.02 -7.09 -3.91
CA GLY A 40 -2.17 -6.13 -5.01
C GLY A 40 -3.56 -6.13 -5.60
N TYR A 41 -4.12 -7.31 -5.83
CA TYR A 41 -5.50 -7.43 -6.34
C TYR A 41 -6.51 -6.86 -5.35
N ALA A 42 -6.34 -7.18 -4.07
CA ALA A 42 -7.24 -6.67 -3.03
C ALA A 42 -7.19 -5.14 -2.97
N ALA A 43 -5.99 -4.58 -2.99
CA ALA A 43 -5.81 -3.12 -2.96
C ALA A 43 -6.43 -2.45 -4.19
N SER A 44 -6.29 -3.08 -5.36
CA SER A 44 -6.86 -2.55 -6.60
C SER A 44 -8.37 -2.58 -6.61
N ALA A 45 -8.99 -3.46 -5.84
CA ALA A 45 -10.45 -3.56 -5.76
C ALA A 45 -11.06 -2.50 -4.85
N LEU A 46 -10.25 -1.80 -4.04
CA LEU A 46 -10.76 -0.75 -3.16
C LEU A 46 -11.09 0.51 -3.94
N GLU A 47 -12.18 1.14 -3.56
CA GLU A 47 -12.50 2.48 -4.05
C GLU A 47 -11.71 3.52 -3.28
N GLN A 48 -11.44 4.66 -3.91
CA GLN A 48 -10.59 5.69 -3.32
C GLN A 48 -11.20 6.28 -2.05
N ASP A 49 -12.50 6.23 -1.92
CA ASP A 49 -13.21 6.78 -0.77
C ASP A 49 -13.61 5.72 0.25
N SER A 50 -13.00 4.55 0.19
CA SER A 50 -13.34 3.42 1.07
C SER A 50 -13.02 3.67 2.55
N GLY A 51 -12.19 4.66 2.84
CA GLY A 51 -11.72 4.89 4.21
C GLY A 51 -10.51 4.04 4.59
N ILE A 52 -10.12 3.10 3.73
CA ILE A 52 -8.94 2.27 3.96
C ILE A 52 -7.75 2.95 3.30
N PRO A 53 -6.60 3.09 3.99
CA PRO A 53 -5.46 3.84 3.46
C PRO A 53 -4.67 3.03 2.42
N TRP A 54 -5.31 2.73 1.29
CA TRP A 54 -4.73 1.94 0.20
C TRP A 54 -3.43 2.56 -0.32
N GLN A 55 -3.29 3.88 -0.23
CA GLN A 55 -2.11 4.59 -0.72
C GLN A 55 -0.84 4.21 0.05
N ARG A 56 -0.98 3.63 1.24
CA ARG A 56 0.17 3.27 2.07
C ARG A 56 0.78 1.92 1.73
N VAL A 57 0.24 1.25 0.70
CA VAL A 57 0.78 -0.04 0.24
C VAL A 57 1.56 0.19 -1.06
N ILE A 58 2.84 -0.14 -1.07
CA ILE A 58 3.74 0.13 -2.19
C ILE A 58 4.52 -1.14 -2.54
N ASN A 59 5.30 -1.08 -3.63
CA ASN A 59 6.06 -2.25 -4.05
C ASN A 59 7.37 -2.40 -3.26
N TYR A 60 8.03 -3.53 -3.44
CA TYR A 60 9.23 -3.87 -2.66
C TYR A 60 10.42 -2.96 -2.95
N LYS A 61 10.39 -2.23 -4.04
CA LYS A 61 11.45 -1.28 -4.40
C LYS A 61 11.24 0.10 -3.76
N GLY A 62 10.15 0.29 -3.03
CA GLY A 62 9.83 1.57 -2.42
C GLY A 62 9.07 2.49 -3.35
N GLY A 63 8.64 1.99 -4.50
CA GLY A 63 7.89 2.76 -5.48
C GLY A 63 6.44 2.40 -5.53
N ILE A 64 5.69 3.14 -6.34
CA ILE A 64 4.26 2.93 -6.52
C ILE A 64 4.07 2.08 -7.76
N SER A 65 3.34 0.97 -7.61
CA SER A 65 3.04 0.10 -8.74
C SER A 65 2.08 0.78 -9.69
N GLN A 66 2.42 0.75 -10.98
CA GLN A 66 1.55 1.32 -12.00
C GLN A 66 0.32 0.44 -12.18
N ARG A 67 -0.83 1.08 -12.20
CA ARG A 67 -2.10 0.42 -12.46
C ARG A 67 -2.58 0.76 -13.85
N SER A 68 -3.62 0.07 -14.30
CA SER A 68 -4.08 0.16 -15.68
C SER A 68 -4.39 1.58 -16.16
N SER A 69 -4.82 2.48 -15.27
CA SER A 69 -5.18 3.83 -15.67
C SER A 69 -4.01 4.81 -15.65
N GLY A 70 -2.92 4.51 -14.98
CA GLY A 70 -1.77 5.40 -14.85
C GLY A 70 -1.98 6.61 -13.94
N SER A 71 -3.17 7.17 -13.88
CA SER A 71 -3.45 8.35 -13.06
C SER A 71 -3.39 8.05 -11.57
N GLY A 72 -3.62 6.79 -11.18
CA GLY A 72 -3.57 6.38 -9.78
C GLY A 72 -2.18 6.51 -9.17
N VAL A 73 -1.12 6.39 -9.98
CA VAL A 73 0.26 6.53 -9.49
C VAL A 73 0.48 7.92 -8.93
N LEU A 74 0.10 8.94 -9.70
CA LEU A 74 0.30 10.33 -9.28
C LEU A 74 -0.54 10.67 -8.05
N LEU A 75 -1.78 10.22 -8.02
CA LEU A 75 -2.65 10.46 -6.88
C LEU A 75 -2.07 9.81 -5.62
N GLN A 76 -1.63 8.55 -5.73
CA GLN A 76 -1.09 7.82 -4.59
C GLN A 76 0.15 8.51 -4.03
N GLN A 77 1.05 8.95 -4.91
CA GLN A 77 2.26 9.66 -4.47
C GLN A 77 1.91 10.96 -3.76
N LYS A 78 0.97 11.73 -4.30
CA LYS A 78 0.57 12.99 -3.69
C LYS A 78 -0.06 12.79 -2.31
N LEU A 79 -0.88 11.75 -2.16
CA LEU A 79 -1.47 11.43 -0.87
C LEU A 79 -0.40 11.09 0.15
N LEU A 80 0.61 10.29 -0.24
CA LEU A 80 1.70 9.94 0.66
C LEU A 80 2.57 11.15 1.00
N GLU A 81 2.85 12.00 0.02
CA GLU A 81 3.63 13.22 0.27
C GLU A 81 2.91 14.12 1.26
N ALA A 82 1.58 14.19 1.17
CA ALA A 82 0.79 14.96 2.12
C ALA A 82 0.89 14.40 3.55
N GLU A 83 1.22 13.12 3.68
CA GLU A 83 1.43 12.48 4.98
C GLU A 83 2.86 12.61 5.48
N GLY A 84 3.74 13.22 4.69
CA GLY A 84 5.15 13.38 5.06
C GLY A 84 6.09 12.34 4.48
N VAL A 85 5.61 11.44 3.64
CA VAL A 85 6.47 10.46 2.97
C VAL A 85 7.22 11.17 1.84
N GLU A 86 8.53 10.97 1.76
CA GLU A 86 9.37 11.62 0.77
C GLU A 86 9.76 10.65 -0.33
N PHE A 87 9.75 11.13 -1.59
CA PHE A 87 10.13 10.35 -2.75
C PHE A 87 11.33 11.01 -3.44
N ASP A 88 12.21 10.18 -3.98
CA ASP A 88 13.36 10.68 -4.72
C ASP A 88 12.99 10.95 -6.19
N GLN A 89 14.00 11.31 -6.99
CA GLN A 89 13.79 11.64 -8.40
C GLN A 89 13.29 10.45 -9.23
N TYR A 90 13.43 9.23 -8.71
CA TYR A 90 12.98 8.03 -9.40
C TYR A 90 11.61 7.55 -8.90
N GLY A 91 10.96 8.32 -8.02
CA GLY A 91 9.66 7.97 -7.48
C GLY A 91 9.72 6.87 -6.44
N ARG A 92 10.82 6.77 -5.71
CA ARG A 92 11.00 5.77 -4.67
C ARG A 92 11.19 6.43 -3.32
N THR A 93 10.61 5.83 -2.30
CA THR A 93 10.79 6.28 -0.92
C THR A 93 11.83 5.40 -0.21
N ASN A 94 12.41 5.95 0.85
CA ASN A 94 13.37 5.23 1.67
C ASN A 94 12.63 4.29 2.62
N LEU A 95 12.64 2.99 2.30
CA LEU A 95 11.93 1.98 3.10
C LEU A 95 12.52 1.84 4.50
N GLU A 96 13.82 2.08 4.68
CA GLU A 96 14.41 2.01 6.02
C GLU A 96 13.79 3.05 6.94
N HIS A 97 13.44 4.20 6.39
CA HIS A 97 12.90 5.32 7.16
C HIS A 97 11.38 5.27 7.28
N PHE A 98 10.68 4.96 6.19
CA PHE A 98 9.23 5.11 6.14
C PHE A 98 8.45 3.80 6.28
N ARG A 99 9.13 2.65 6.30
CA ARG A 99 8.44 1.38 6.39
C ARG A 99 7.78 1.19 7.75
N TRP A 100 6.49 0.83 7.72
CA TRP A 100 5.77 0.42 8.91
C TRP A 100 6.31 -0.92 9.41
N LYS A 101 6.49 -1.05 10.71
CA LYS A 101 7.11 -2.26 11.28
C LYS A 101 6.10 -3.32 11.68
N GLY A 102 4.83 -3.12 11.37
CA GLY A 102 3.81 -4.13 11.65
C GLY A 102 3.28 -4.11 13.07
N GLU A 103 3.40 -2.99 13.74
CA GLU A 103 3.00 -2.87 15.15
C GLU A 103 1.65 -2.23 15.35
#